data_1067a8f65fbb63eed36ff88a99952070
#
_entry.id   1067a8f65fbb63eed36ff88a99952070
#
_cell.length_a   1.000
_cell.length_b   1.000
_cell.length_c   1.000
_cell.angle_alpha   90.00
_cell.angle_beta   90.00
_cell.angle_gamma   90.00
#
_symmetry.space_group_name_H-M   'P 1'
#
loop_
_entity.id
_entity.type
_entity.pdbx_description
1 polymer ?
#
loop_
_entity_poly.entity_id
_entity_poly.type
_entity_poly.pdbx_seq_one_letter_code
_entity_poly.pdbx_strand_id
1 'polypeptide(L)'
;MKLGIVGSGKIVDMVLKAGIQEVVEIPFLYCRNVEKGKLIQKKYGIEVCHEYEEFLENKVVDTVYIGLPNSLHYDFAKKALLANKNVILEKPFTSTLEQAKELVELAQEKKLFLFEAILTRYSSYLEDLKKEVKEIGNIQAVHLDYQQRSSRYDAYLKHEVLPAFDPKMDGGALMDVNIYNLHFAIQLWGKPEAYHYEKETGWNGVDVRGTVYLKYPGFVVECVGSKMNDAPLHQKIVGQFGTIYIPCRPGDLHGIHVYTNGVKRVLDVEAENIFQNEFSKMKEVMDQKNFKQANDWLKDSLNVMEIVWKLRYES
;
A
#
# COMPACT_ATOMS: atom_id res chain seq x y z
N MET A 1 -20.90 -4.05 0.15
CA MET A 1 -20.06 -2.84 0.12
C MET A 1 -20.52 -1.93 -1.01
N LYS A 2 -21.01 -0.73 -0.65
CA LYS A 2 -21.33 0.36 -1.59
C LYS A 2 -20.29 1.45 -1.43
N LEU A 3 -19.37 1.49 -2.39
CA LEU A 3 -18.14 2.26 -2.29
C LEU A 3 -18.33 3.68 -2.80
N GLY A 4 -18.11 4.67 -1.94
CA GLY A 4 -17.91 6.05 -2.36
C GLY A 4 -16.42 6.33 -2.56
N ILE A 5 -16.06 6.99 -3.65
CA ILE A 5 -14.67 7.32 -3.95
C ILE A 5 -14.37 8.77 -3.61
N VAL A 6 -13.25 9.02 -2.94
CA VAL A 6 -12.74 10.36 -2.60
C VAL A 6 -11.46 10.63 -3.36
N GLY A 7 -11.55 11.54 -4.33
CA GLY A 7 -10.43 11.95 -5.17
C GLY A 7 -10.65 11.72 -6.67
N SER A 8 -9.76 12.29 -7.48
CA SER A 8 -9.74 12.15 -8.95
C SER A 8 -8.30 12.14 -9.48
N GLY A 9 -7.37 11.65 -8.64
CA GLY A 9 -5.95 11.54 -8.96
C GLY A 9 -5.62 10.32 -9.82
N LYS A 10 -4.31 10.12 -10.05
CA LYS A 10 -3.81 9.00 -10.86
C LYS A 10 -4.23 7.64 -10.29
N ILE A 11 -4.19 7.46 -8.96
CA ILE A 11 -4.56 6.18 -8.34
C ILE A 11 -6.05 5.88 -8.54
N VAL A 12 -6.93 6.86 -8.39
CA VAL A 12 -8.37 6.68 -8.65
C VAL A 12 -8.62 6.31 -10.12
N ASP A 13 -7.93 6.94 -11.07
CA ASP A 13 -8.03 6.58 -12.49
C ASP A 13 -7.54 5.14 -12.76
N MET A 14 -6.46 4.70 -12.10
CA MET A 14 -5.95 3.32 -12.21
C MET A 14 -6.94 2.30 -11.66
N VAL A 15 -7.49 2.54 -10.48
CA VAL A 15 -8.48 1.70 -9.81
C VAL A 15 -9.76 1.57 -10.65
N LEU A 16 -10.29 2.68 -11.17
CA LEU A 16 -11.47 2.67 -12.05
C LEU A 16 -11.20 1.96 -13.38
N LYS A 17 -10.02 2.17 -13.99
CA LYS A 17 -9.61 1.48 -15.23
C LYS A 17 -9.42 -0.03 -15.03
N ALA A 18 -9.03 -0.45 -13.84
CA ALA A 18 -8.91 -1.86 -13.48
C ALA A 18 -10.28 -2.56 -13.36
N GLY A 19 -11.39 -1.83 -13.48
CA GLY A 19 -12.72 -2.42 -13.51
C GLY A 19 -13.21 -2.89 -12.14
N ILE A 20 -12.87 -2.19 -11.06
CA ILE A 20 -13.35 -2.56 -9.71
C ILE A 20 -14.89 -2.52 -9.59
N GLN A 21 -15.60 -1.89 -10.54
CA GLN A 21 -17.06 -1.90 -10.64
C GLN A 21 -17.64 -3.32 -10.85
N GLU A 22 -16.82 -4.25 -11.32
CA GLU A 22 -17.19 -5.67 -11.43
C GLU A 22 -17.25 -6.37 -10.06
N VAL A 23 -16.59 -5.79 -9.07
CA VAL A 23 -16.44 -6.34 -7.71
C VAL A 23 -17.31 -5.62 -6.69
N VAL A 24 -17.40 -4.28 -6.82
CA VAL A 24 -18.12 -3.40 -5.88
C VAL A 24 -18.99 -2.39 -6.61
N GLU A 25 -20.13 -2.07 -6.02
CA GLU A 25 -20.99 -0.98 -6.50
C GLU A 25 -20.36 0.37 -6.13
N ILE A 26 -20.23 1.28 -7.10
CA ILE A 26 -19.68 2.63 -6.90
C ILE A 26 -20.76 3.67 -7.24
N PRO A 27 -21.66 3.99 -6.31
CA PRO A 27 -22.73 4.93 -6.57
C PRO A 27 -22.27 6.39 -6.62
N PHE A 28 -21.21 6.76 -5.89
CA PHE A 28 -20.91 8.16 -5.62
C PHE A 28 -19.40 8.45 -5.57
N LEU A 29 -19.00 9.63 -6.06
CA LEU A 29 -17.60 10.08 -6.03
C LEU A 29 -17.53 11.55 -5.60
N TYR A 30 -16.61 11.86 -4.71
CA TYR A 30 -16.24 13.22 -4.36
C TYR A 30 -15.00 13.67 -5.13
N CYS A 31 -15.09 14.84 -5.77
CA CYS A 31 -13.98 15.45 -6.49
C CYS A 31 -14.09 16.97 -6.52
N ARG A 32 -13.11 17.70 -5.95
CA ARG A 32 -13.07 19.17 -5.97
C ARG A 32 -13.02 19.76 -7.38
N ASN A 33 -12.43 19.06 -8.34
CA ASN A 33 -12.27 19.55 -9.69
C ASN A 33 -13.51 19.18 -10.53
N VAL A 34 -14.35 20.18 -10.83
CA VAL A 34 -15.62 20.01 -11.54
C VAL A 34 -15.43 19.36 -12.91
N GLU A 35 -14.42 19.78 -13.67
CA GLU A 35 -14.19 19.25 -15.03
C GLU A 35 -13.75 17.78 -15.02
N LYS A 36 -12.87 17.42 -14.07
CA LYS A 36 -12.51 16.00 -13.86
C LYS A 36 -13.71 15.17 -13.40
N GLY A 37 -14.54 15.73 -12.52
CA GLY A 37 -15.78 15.09 -12.06
C GLY A 37 -16.72 14.78 -13.23
N LYS A 38 -16.98 15.73 -14.10
CA LYS A 38 -17.80 15.54 -15.32
C LYS A 38 -17.25 14.44 -16.23
N LEU A 39 -15.92 14.37 -16.40
CA LEU A 39 -15.28 13.33 -17.20
C LEU A 39 -15.48 11.93 -16.59
N ILE A 40 -15.33 11.79 -15.28
CA ILE A 40 -15.54 10.54 -14.55
C ILE A 40 -17.02 10.12 -14.66
N GLN A 41 -17.94 11.02 -14.40
CA GLN A 41 -19.38 10.78 -14.52
C GLN A 41 -19.76 10.31 -15.94
N LYS A 42 -19.27 11.01 -16.96
CA LYS A 42 -19.52 10.64 -18.37
C LYS A 42 -18.97 9.26 -18.71
N LYS A 43 -17.76 8.94 -18.20
CA LYS A 43 -17.05 7.72 -18.57
C LYS A 43 -17.55 6.48 -17.83
N TYR A 44 -17.86 6.62 -16.54
CA TYR A 44 -18.12 5.49 -15.66
C TYR A 44 -19.57 5.45 -15.13
N GLY A 45 -20.38 6.49 -15.38
CA GLY A 45 -21.77 6.58 -14.89
C GLY A 45 -21.88 6.82 -13.40
N ILE A 46 -20.79 7.22 -12.71
CA ILE A 46 -20.76 7.46 -11.27
C ILE A 46 -21.27 8.86 -10.99
N GLU A 47 -22.19 9.00 -10.04
CA GLU A 47 -22.66 10.31 -9.58
C GLU A 47 -21.53 11.05 -8.84
N VAL A 48 -21.37 12.36 -9.12
CA VAL A 48 -20.23 13.15 -8.61
C VAL A 48 -20.75 14.36 -7.83
N CYS A 49 -20.22 14.55 -6.61
CA CYS A 49 -20.39 15.79 -5.85
C CYS A 49 -19.06 16.53 -5.65
N HIS A 50 -19.13 17.79 -5.23
CA HIS A 50 -17.99 18.67 -5.09
C HIS A 50 -17.76 19.16 -3.66
N GLU A 51 -18.67 18.84 -2.73
CA GLU A 51 -18.57 19.13 -1.32
C GLU A 51 -18.42 17.83 -0.52
N TYR A 52 -17.43 17.76 0.37
CA TYR A 52 -17.12 16.51 1.09
C TYR A 52 -18.18 16.18 2.16
N GLU A 53 -18.72 17.18 2.78
CA GLU A 53 -19.80 17.05 3.76
C GLU A 53 -21.07 16.44 3.12
N GLU A 54 -21.47 16.91 1.95
CA GLU A 54 -22.54 16.33 1.15
C GLU A 54 -22.26 14.85 0.79
N PHE A 55 -21.02 14.55 0.39
CA PHE A 55 -20.59 13.19 0.12
C PHE A 55 -20.76 12.28 1.33
N LEU A 56 -20.39 12.73 2.53
CA LEU A 56 -20.49 11.97 3.77
C LEU A 56 -21.95 11.74 4.22
N GLU A 57 -22.86 12.66 3.92
CA GLU A 57 -24.29 12.56 4.23
C GLU A 57 -25.03 11.57 3.32
N ASN A 58 -24.43 11.17 2.20
CA ASN A 58 -25.04 10.20 1.28
C ASN A 58 -25.28 8.85 1.99
N LYS A 59 -26.56 8.47 2.08
CA LYS A 59 -27.00 7.26 2.80
C LYS A 59 -26.77 5.95 2.02
N VAL A 60 -26.52 6.04 0.73
CA VAL A 60 -26.25 4.87 -0.12
C VAL A 60 -24.84 4.38 0.10
N VAL A 61 -23.87 5.28 0.29
CA VAL A 61 -22.46 4.94 0.53
C VAL A 61 -22.30 4.40 1.96
N ASP A 62 -21.76 3.20 2.10
CA ASP A 62 -21.40 2.58 3.38
C ASP A 62 -19.91 2.52 3.63
N THR A 63 -19.09 2.62 2.58
CA THR A 63 -17.63 2.51 2.61
C THR A 63 -17.01 3.60 1.76
N VAL A 64 -15.93 4.21 2.24
CA VAL A 64 -15.24 5.32 1.57
C VAL A 64 -13.82 4.90 1.22
N TYR A 65 -13.49 4.91 -0.08
CA TYR A 65 -12.12 4.77 -0.56
C TYR A 65 -11.49 6.16 -0.73
N ILE A 66 -10.35 6.38 -0.10
CA ILE A 66 -9.66 7.68 -0.07
C ILE A 66 -8.36 7.58 -0.89
N GLY A 67 -8.39 8.14 -2.12
CA GLY A 67 -7.26 8.21 -3.05
C GLY A 67 -6.79 9.66 -3.25
N LEU A 68 -6.40 10.31 -2.16
CA LEU A 68 -5.92 11.68 -2.09
C LEU A 68 -4.38 11.73 -1.93
N PRO A 69 -3.74 12.92 -1.97
CA PRO A 69 -2.37 13.10 -1.50
C PRO A 69 -2.19 12.70 -0.03
N ASN A 70 -1.01 12.12 0.30
CA ASN A 70 -0.73 11.52 1.61
C ASN A 70 -1.10 12.41 2.80
N SER A 71 -0.74 13.69 2.76
CA SER A 71 -1.02 14.66 3.83
C SER A 71 -2.50 14.91 4.13
N LEU A 72 -3.41 14.46 3.26
CA LEU A 72 -4.85 14.60 3.43
C LEU A 72 -5.52 13.32 3.95
N HIS A 73 -4.80 12.22 4.00
CA HIS A 73 -5.34 10.90 4.36
C HIS A 73 -6.04 10.92 5.72
N TYR A 74 -5.36 11.39 6.74
CA TYR A 74 -5.86 11.40 8.11
C TYR A 74 -7.16 12.19 8.27
N ASP A 75 -7.20 13.44 7.82
CA ASP A 75 -8.36 14.32 8.02
C ASP A 75 -9.62 13.77 7.33
N PHE A 76 -9.45 13.29 6.09
CA PHE A 76 -10.57 12.72 5.34
C PHE A 76 -11.02 11.39 5.93
N ALA A 77 -10.11 10.52 6.33
CA ALA A 77 -10.44 9.24 6.97
C ALA A 77 -11.15 9.44 8.32
N LYS A 78 -10.66 10.35 9.15
CA LYS A 78 -11.27 10.69 10.44
C LYS A 78 -12.71 11.18 10.28
N LYS A 79 -12.96 12.12 9.37
CA LYS A 79 -14.29 12.62 9.06
C LYS A 79 -15.22 11.50 8.57
N ALA A 80 -14.75 10.59 7.71
CA ALA A 80 -15.52 9.46 7.22
C ALA A 80 -15.91 8.49 8.36
N LEU A 81 -14.95 8.13 9.22
CA LEU A 81 -15.23 7.30 10.41
C LEU A 81 -16.23 7.99 11.36
N LEU A 82 -16.07 9.29 11.60
CA LEU A 82 -17.01 10.06 12.42
C LEU A 82 -18.43 10.07 11.82
N ALA A 83 -18.54 10.09 10.49
CA ALA A 83 -19.80 9.94 9.75
C ALA A 83 -20.32 8.49 9.67
N ASN A 84 -19.75 7.56 10.46
CA ASN A 84 -20.10 6.15 10.51
C ASN A 84 -19.93 5.42 9.16
N LYS A 85 -18.91 5.77 8.37
CA LYS A 85 -18.52 5.07 7.15
C LYS A 85 -17.32 4.17 7.42
N ASN A 86 -17.32 2.97 6.83
CA ASN A 86 -16.09 2.19 6.73
C ASN A 86 -15.09 2.90 5.83
N VAL A 87 -13.80 2.67 6.02
CA VAL A 87 -12.75 3.38 5.27
C VAL A 87 -11.75 2.42 4.65
N ILE A 88 -11.45 2.63 3.39
CA ILE A 88 -10.31 2.08 2.67
C ILE A 88 -9.39 3.26 2.36
N LEU A 89 -8.21 3.29 2.96
CA LEU A 89 -7.27 4.39 2.89
C LEU A 89 -6.04 4.01 2.08
N GLU A 90 -5.71 4.81 1.07
CA GLU A 90 -4.51 4.59 0.28
C GLU A 90 -3.22 4.60 1.12
N LYS A 91 -2.22 3.88 0.60
CA LYS A 91 -0.86 3.92 1.14
C LYS A 91 -0.17 5.27 0.77
N PRO A 92 0.76 5.75 1.57
CA PRO A 92 1.03 5.35 2.96
C PRO A 92 -0.15 5.69 3.86
N PHE A 93 -0.36 4.88 4.89
CA PHE A 93 -1.57 4.95 5.71
C PHE A 93 -1.86 6.36 6.25
N THR A 94 -0.88 6.97 6.90
CA THR A 94 -0.95 8.36 7.41
C THR A 94 0.42 9.04 7.34
N SER A 95 0.47 10.32 7.68
CA SER A 95 1.71 11.08 7.77
C SER A 95 2.51 10.77 9.05
N THR A 96 1.84 10.47 10.16
CA THR A 96 2.45 10.18 11.45
C THR A 96 1.90 8.91 12.09
N LEU A 97 2.67 8.32 13.00
CA LEU A 97 2.24 7.14 13.76
C LEU A 97 1.04 7.45 14.66
N GLU A 98 1.01 8.65 15.26
CA GLU A 98 -0.08 9.08 16.15
C GLU A 98 -1.40 9.15 15.39
N GLN A 99 -1.40 9.72 14.17
CA GLN A 99 -2.57 9.74 13.29
C GLN A 99 -3.05 8.32 12.95
N ALA A 100 -2.13 7.40 12.66
CA ALA A 100 -2.48 6.01 12.37
C ALA A 100 -3.16 5.34 13.57
N LYS A 101 -2.60 5.50 14.79
CA LYS A 101 -3.17 4.95 16.02
C LYS A 101 -4.56 5.50 16.28
N GLU A 102 -4.74 6.82 16.17
CA GLU A 102 -6.05 7.46 16.39
C GLU A 102 -7.12 6.94 15.42
N LEU A 103 -6.80 6.79 14.13
CA LEU A 103 -7.77 6.22 13.18
C LEU A 103 -8.14 4.78 13.51
N VAL A 104 -7.18 3.96 13.93
CA VAL A 104 -7.43 2.57 14.33
C VAL A 104 -8.31 2.51 15.58
N GLU A 105 -8.01 3.29 16.61
CA GLU A 105 -8.80 3.39 17.84
C GLU A 105 -10.23 3.85 17.55
N LEU A 106 -10.40 4.90 16.73
CA LEU A 106 -11.70 5.42 16.32
C LEU A 106 -12.53 4.38 15.55
N ALA A 107 -11.90 3.65 14.62
CA ALA A 107 -12.59 2.61 13.86
C ALA A 107 -13.04 1.45 14.77
N GLN A 108 -12.20 1.05 15.73
CA GLN A 108 -12.52 0.00 16.70
C GLN A 108 -13.65 0.43 17.64
N GLU A 109 -13.58 1.64 18.19
CA GLU A 109 -14.63 2.21 19.06
C GLU A 109 -15.99 2.21 18.36
N LYS A 110 -16.02 2.65 17.11
CA LYS A 110 -17.23 2.72 16.29
C LYS A 110 -17.65 1.39 15.67
N LYS A 111 -16.85 0.33 15.81
CA LYS A 111 -17.07 -0.97 15.17
C LYS A 111 -17.19 -0.85 13.64
N LEU A 112 -16.32 -0.05 13.05
CA LEU A 112 -16.21 0.16 11.61
C LEU A 112 -14.97 -0.58 11.07
N PHE A 113 -15.04 -0.95 9.80
CA PHE A 113 -13.88 -1.45 9.08
C PHE A 113 -12.99 -0.29 8.63
N LEU A 114 -11.70 -0.45 8.86
CA LEU A 114 -10.65 0.40 8.35
C LEU A 114 -9.60 -0.49 7.69
N PHE A 115 -9.21 -0.18 6.46
CA PHE A 115 -8.20 -0.92 5.72
C PHE A 115 -7.17 0.04 5.12
N GLU A 116 -5.92 -0.38 5.07
CA GLU A 116 -4.92 0.25 4.22
C GLU A 116 -4.92 -0.45 2.86
N ALA A 117 -5.04 0.33 1.77
CA ALA A 117 -4.92 -0.15 0.41
C ALA A 117 -3.44 -0.36 0.08
N ILE A 118 -2.93 -1.53 0.42
CA ILE A 118 -1.56 -1.96 0.16
C ILE A 118 -1.54 -3.30 -0.58
N LEU A 119 -1.31 -3.25 -1.87
CA LEU A 119 -1.45 -4.35 -2.82
C LEU A 119 -0.76 -5.65 -2.38
N THR A 120 0.37 -5.57 -1.68
CA THR A 120 1.11 -6.74 -1.18
C THR A 120 0.25 -7.69 -0.34
N ARG A 121 -0.72 -7.13 0.39
CA ARG A 121 -1.59 -7.89 1.29
C ARG A 121 -2.63 -8.73 0.57
N TYR A 122 -3.09 -8.25 -0.56
CA TYR A 122 -4.29 -8.76 -1.19
C TYR A 122 -4.02 -9.69 -2.38
N SER A 123 -2.74 -9.99 -2.67
CA SER A 123 -2.40 -11.03 -3.64
C SER A 123 -2.92 -12.40 -3.20
N SER A 124 -3.51 -13.16 -4.12
CA SER A 124 -3.98 -14.52 -3.87
C SER A 124 -2.84 -15.48 -3.52
N TYR A 125 -1.64 -15.14 -3.95
CA TYR A 125 -0.44 -15.97 -3.77
C TYR A 125 0.33 -15.74 -2.48
N LEU A 126 -0.07 -14.76 -1.67
CA LEU A 126 0.64 -14.44 -0.43
C LEU A 126 0.66 -15.63 0.55
N GLU A 127 -0.45 -16.34 0.69
CA GLU A 127 -0.51 -17.48 1.62
C GLU A 127 0.29 -18.69 1.11
N ASP A 128 0.32 -18.92 -0.20
CA ASP A 128 1.17 -19.97 -0.78
C ASP A 128 2.64 -19.60 -0.67
N LEU A 129 2.99 -18.34 -0.90
CA LEU A 129 4.35 -17.85 -0.65
C LEU A 129 4.78 -18.05 0.80
N LYS A 130 3.92 -17.80 1.77
CA LYS A 130 4.20 -18.06 3.20
C LYS A 130 4.49 -19.53 3.49
N LYS A 131 3.81 -20.46 2.81
CA LYS A 131 4.10 -21.90 2.91
C LYS A 131 5.47 -22.21 2.34
N GLU A 132 5.77 -21.71 1.13
CA GLU A 132 7.08 -21.90 0.51
C GLU A 132 8.24 -21.33 1.35
N VAL A 133 8.03 -20.15 1.97
CA VAL A 133 9.03 -19.56 2.88
C VAL A 133 9.33 -20.47 4.08
N LYS A 134 8.35 -21.24 4.56
CA LYS A 134 8.57 -22.24 5.63
C LYS A 134 9.32 -23.47 5.12
N GLU A 135 9.00 -23.94 3.91
CA GLU A 135 9.60 -25.13 3.29
C GLU A 135 11.08 -24.96 2.95
N ILE A 136 11.53 -23.74 2.65
CA ILE A 136 12.97 -23.49 2.40
C ILE A 136 13.82 -23.45 3.68
N GLY A 137 13.21 -23.64 4.85
CA GLY A 137 13.89 -23.73 6.16
C GLY A 137 14.32 -22.39 6.73
N ASN A 138 15.35 -22.41 7.59
CA ASN A 138 15.83 -21.19 8.24
C ASN A 138 16.30 -20.17 7.22
N ILE A 139 15.77 -18.95 7.30
CA ILE A 139 16.11 -17.85 6.40
C ILE A 139 17.55 -17.40 6.67
N GLN A 140 18.33 -17.20 5.61
CA GLN A 140 19.72 -16.80 5.65
C GLN A 140 19.93 -15.37 5.14
N ALA A 141 19.26 -15.00 4.03
CA ALA A 141 19.32 -13.67 3.46
C ALA A 141 18.04 -13.34 2.70
N VAL A 142 17.64 -12.07 2.72
CA VAL A 142 16.50 -11.59 1.97
C VAL A 142 16.85 -10.26 1.30
N HIS A 143 16.56 -10.17 0.01
CA HIS A 143 16.66 -8.95 -0.75
C HIS A 143 15.30 -8.63 -1.39
N LEU A 144 14.75 -7.45 -1.05
CA LEU A 144 13.51 -6.92 -1.59
C LEU A 144 13.82 -5.63 -2.35
N ASP A 145 13.31 -5.54 -3.58
CA ASP A 145 13.66 -4.45 -4.49
C ASP A 145 12.41 -3.82 -5.12
N TYR A 146 12.28 -2.50 -4.96
CA TYR A 146 11.31 -1.72 -5.69
C TYR A 146 11.96 -0.42 -6.20
N GLN A 147 12.56 -0.48 -7.36
CA GLN A 147 13.16 0.65 -8.04
C GLN A 147 12.35 0.98 -9.28
N GLN A 148 11.76 2.16 -9.31
CA GLN A 148 10.96 2.64 -10.43
C GLN A 148 11.20 4.15 -10.60
N ARG A 149 11.71 4.54 -11.77
CA ARG A 149 11.86 5.96 -12.10
C ARG A 149 10.51 6.65 -12.06
N SER A 150 10.39 7.63 -11.19
CA SER A 150 9.19 8.43 -11.10
C SER A 150 9.01 9.28 -12.37
N SER A 151 7.81 9.29 -12.94
CA SER A 151 7.47 10.20 -14.05
C SER A 151 7.58 11.69 -13.69
N ARG A 152 7.79 12.00 -12.40
CA ARG A 152 7.98 13.37 -11.88
C ARG A 152 9.45 13.69 -11.60
N TYR A 153 10.38 12.73 -11.82
CA TYR A 153 11.78 12.91 -11.48
C TYR A 153 12.47 13.94 -12.37
N ASP A 154 12.10 14.03 -13.67
CA ASP A 154 12.66 15.04 -14.57
C ASP A 154 12.26 16.48 -14.20
N ALA A 155 11.04 16.69 -13.71
CA ALA A 155 10.60 17.97 -13.14
C ALA A 155 11.38 18.31 -11.86
N TYR A 156 11.55 17.30 -10.99
CA TYR A 156 12.34 17.45 -9.77
C TYR A 156 13.79 17.85 -10.03
N LEU A 157 14.46 17.26 -11.03
CA LEU A 157 15.82 17.66 -11.45
C LEU A 157 15.90 19.10 -11.95
N LYS A 158 14.78 19.67 -12.41
CA LYS A 158 14.65 21.09 -12.82
C LYS A 158 14.19 21.98 -11.66
N HIS A 159 14.28 21.52 -10.41
CA HIS A 159 13.84 22.21 -9.20
C HIS A 159 12.33 22.50 -9.13
N GLU A 160 11.50 21.78 -9.90
CA GLU A 160 10.05 21.81 -9.76
C GLU A 160 9.61 20.76 -8.73
N VAL A 161 9.09 21.22 -7.58
CA VAL A 161 8.67 20.35 -6.48
C VAL A 161 7.23 19.90 -6.70
N LEU A 162 7.06 18.63 -7.02
CA LEU A 162 5.75 17.98 -7.08
C LEU A 162 5.52 17.10 -5.84
N PRO A 163 4.29 16.79 -5.42
CA PRO A 163 3.99 16.12 -4.16
C PRO A 163 4.81 14.87 -3.86
N ALA A 164 5.13 14.07 -4.89
CA ALA A 164 5.92 12.85 -4.75
C ALA A 164 7.39 13.07 -4.34
N PHE A 165 7.88 14.32 -4.42
CA PHE A 165 9.23 14.76 -4.06
C PHE A 165 9.19 15.95 -3.10
N ASP A 166 8.06 16.24 -2.47
CA ASP A 166 7.91 17.27 -1.47
C ASP A 166 7.94 16.66 -0.06
N PRO A 167 8.95 16.96 0.78
CA PRO A 167 9.00 16.49 2.16
C PRO A 167 7.77 16.89 2.99
N LYS A 168 7.15 18.05 2.67
CA LYS A 168 5.94 18.55 3.35
C LYS A 168 4.67 17.82 2.96
N MET A 169 4.71 17.08 1.88
CA MET A 169 3.58 16.28 1.37
C MET A 169 3.82 14.78 1.58
N ASP A 170 4.75 14.41 2.48
CA ASP A 170 5.17 13.03 2.73
C ASP A 170 5.67 12.32 1.46
N GLY A 171 6.37 13.07 0.58
CA GLY A 171 7.07 12.51 -0.57
C GLY A 171 8.33 11.76 -0.14
N GLY A 172 8.96 11.10 -1.10
CA GLY A 172 10.23 10.39 -0.91
C GLY A 172 10.15 8.91 -1.28
N ALA A 173 11.31 8.27 -1.37
CA ALA A 173 11.43 6.87 -1.76
C ALA A 173 10.92 5.91 -0.67
N LEU A 174 11.16 6.24 0.60
CA LEU A 174 10.68 5.43 1.73
C LEU A 174 9.15 5.33 1.73
N MET A 175 8.47 6.47 1.59
CA MET A 175 7.01 6.57 1.68
C MET A 175 6.28 6.09 0.42
N ASP A 176 6.91 6.17 -0.74
CA ASP A 176 6.20 5.90 -2.00
C ASP A 176 6.46 4.50 -2.57
N VAL A 177 7.71 4.04 -2.54
CA VAL A 177 8.10 2.74 -3.13
C VAL A 177 8.62 1.75 -2.09
N ASN A 178 9.50 2.16 -1.17
CA ASN A 178 10.08 1.23 -0.20
C ASN A 178 9.07 0.73 0.84
N ILE A 179 8.00 1.46 1.06
CA ILE A 179 6.89 1.04 1.93
C ILE A 179 6.29 -0.32 1.51
N TYR A 180 6.28 -0.66 0.21
CA TYR A 180 5.85 -1.96 -0.28
C TYR A 180 6.77 -3.09 0.20
N ASN A 181 8.09 -2.87 0.18
CA ASN A 181 9.07 -3.83 0.71
C ASN A 181 8.88 -4.05 2.21
N LEU A 182 8.64 -2.96 2.97
CA LEU A 182 8.37 -3.03 4.42
C LEU A 182 7.11 -3.84 4.73
N HIS A 183 6.02 -3.56 4.03
CA HIS A 183 4.79 -4.34 4.16
C HIS A 183 5.00 -5.80 3.82
N PHE A 184 5.73 -6.09 2.74
CA PHE A 184 6.01 -7.46 2.32
C PHE A 184 6.80 -8.23 3.38
N ALA A 185 7.85 -7.62 3.92
CA ALA A 185 8.65 -8.22 5.00
C ALA A 185 7.82 -8.47 6.27
N ILE A 186 7.02 -7.49 6.69
CA ILE A 186 6.18 -7.62 7.89
C ILE A 186 5.10 -8.69 7.72
N GLN A 187 4.52 -8.82 6.53
CA GLN A 187 3.52 -9.84 6.24
C GLN A 187 4.10 -11.26 6.29
N LEU A 188 5.39 -11.42 5.99
CA LEU A 188 6.08 -12.72 6.01
C LEU A 188 6.66 -13.06 7.39
N TRP A 189 7.25 -12.10 8.09
CA TRP A 189 8.05 -12.36 9.30
C TRP A 189 7.62 -11.55 10.54
N GLY A 190 6.62 -10.68 10.42
CA GLY A 190 6.17 -9.81 11.51
C GLY A 190 7.12 -8.63 11.75
N LYS A 191 7.04 -8.04 12.95
CA LYS A 191 7.83 -6.86 13.31
C LYS A 191 9.31 -7.25 13.55
N PRO A 192 10.28 -6.54 12.93
CA PRO A 192 11.70 -6.77 13.16
C PRO A 192 12.15 -6.30 14.54
N GLU A 193 13.30 -6.84 15.02
CA GLU A 193 13.91 -6.44 16.30
C GLU A 193 14.60 -5.07 16.23
N ALA A 194 15.18 -4.75 15.06
CA ALA A 194 15.84 -3.47 14.81
C ALA A 194 15.76 -3.12 13.31
N TYR A 195 15.96 -1.86 12.99
CA TYR A 195 15.96 -1.37 11.62
C TYR A 195 16.86 -0.14 11.48
N HIS A 196 17.39 0.03 10.26
CA HIS A 196 18.27 1.13 9.89
C HIS A 196 17.99 1.55 8.44
N TYR A 197 18.15 2.84 8.12
CA TYR A 197 17.92 3.37 6.78
C TYR A 197 19.14 4.13 6.27
N GLU A 198 19.76 3.61 5.21
CA GLU A 198 20.77 4.33 4.43
C GLU A 198 20.08 5.01 3.25
N LYS A 199 20.07 6.33 3.24
CA LYS A 199 19.32 7.12 2.25
C LYS A 199 20.22 8.06 1.47
N GLU A 200 19.88 8.24 0.20
CA GLU A 200 20.36 9.30 -0.66
C GLU A 200 19.30 10.40 -0.71
N THR A 201 19.67 11.60 -0.27
CA THR A 201 18.76 12.75 -0.24
C THR A 201 19.01 13.67 -1.42
N GLY A 202 17.94 14.16 -2.02
CA GLY A 202 18.01 15.16 -3.06
C GLY A 202 18.20 16.59 -2.51
N TRP A 203 18.26 17.56 -3.40
CA TRP A 203 18.58 18.97 -3.11
C TRP A 203 17.62 19.67 -2.12
N ASN A 204 16.37 19.18 -1.97
CA ASN A 204 15.37 19.71 -1.02
C ASN A 204 15.24 18.86 0.26
N GLY A 205 16.14 17.91 0.48
CA GLY A 205 16.15 17.05 1.65
C GLY A 205 15.24 15.83 1.57
N VAL A 206 14.47 15.63 0.46
CA VAL A 206 13.67 14.41 0.28
C VAL A 206 14.59 13.23 -0.04
N ASP A 207 14.28 12.05 0.48
CA ASP A 207 14.95 10.83 0.08
C ASP A 207 14.49 10.42 -1.34
N VAL A 208 15.45 10.30 -2.25
CA VAL A 208 15.19 9.93 -3.65
C VAL A 208 15.46 8.44 -3.90
N ARG A 209 16.27 7.83 -3.04
CA ARG A 209 16.64 6.42 -3.00
C ARG A 209 17.09 6.05 -1.59
N GLY A 210 17.00 4.76 -1.24
CA GLY A 210 17.63 4.25 -0.02
C GLY A 210 17.36 2.79 0.22
N THR A 211 18.11 2.23 1.18
CA THR A 211 18.02 0.85 1.61
C THR A 211 17.65 0.80 3.09
N VAL A 212 16.55 0.15 3.41
CA VAL A 212 16.17 -0.17 4.78
C VAL A 212 16.65 -1.58 5.10
N TYR A 213 17.39 -1.72 6.17
CA TYR A 213 17.82 -3.00 6.74
C TYR A 213 16.89 -3.33 7.91
N LEU A 214 16.19 -4.47 7.83
CA LEU A 214 15.33 -4.99 8.90
C LEU A 214 16.00 -6.20 9.54
N LYS A 215 16.32 -6.12 10.83
CA LYS A 215 16.95 -7.21 11.57
C LYS A 215 15.90 -8.10 12.21
N TYR A 216 15.95 -9.37 11.86
CA TYR A 216 15.16 -10.45 12.47
C TYR A 216 16.08 -11.44 13.20
N PRO A 217 15.56 -12.32 14.07
CA PRO A 217 16.35 -13.39 14.66
C PRO A 217 17.01 -14.28 13.59
N GLY A 218 18.33 -14.19 13.49
CA GLY A 218 19.12 -15.02 12.59
C GLY A 218 19.31 -14.52 11.14
N PHE A 219 18.63 -13.46 10.70
CA PHE A 219 18.79 -12.91 9.35
C PHE A 219 18.50 -11.40 9.26
N VAL A 220 18.85 -10.82 8.13
CA VAL A 220 18.54 -9.43 7.78
C VAL A 220 17.78 -9.40 6.47
N VAL A 221 16.76 -8.54 6.41
CA VAL A 221 16.06 -8.19 5.16
C VAL A 221 16.60 -6.86 4.67
N GLU A 222 17.10 -6.85 3.43
CA GLU A 222 17.51 -5.67 2.70
C GLU A 222 16.35 -5.20 1.81
N CYS A 223 15.84 -3.99 2.06
CA CYS A 223 14.73 -3.38 1.34
C CYS A 223 15.23 -2.18 0.53
N VAL A 224 15.42 -2.35 -0.77
CA VAL A 224 15.91 -1.30 -1.67
C VAL A 224 14.75 -0.57 -2.33
N GLY A 225 14.72 0.76 -2.21
CA GLY A 225 13.72 1.61 -2.84
C GLY A 225 14.36 2.76 -3.61
N SER A 226 13.94 3.01 -4.86
CA SER A 226 14.45 4.13 -5.66
C SER A 226 13.35 4.74 -6.53
N LYS A 227 13.38 6.09 -6.63
CA LYS A 227 12.52 6.87 -7.54
C LYS A 227 13.31 7.52 -8.67
N MET A 228 14.64 7.28 -8.71
CA MET A 228 15.58 7.91 -9.65
C MET A 228 15.77 7.10 -10.93
N ASN A 229 15.66 5.78 -10.85
CA ASN A 229 15.99 4.85 -11.91
C ASN A 229 15.02 3.68 -11.96
N ASP A 230 14.93 3.05 -13.13
CA ASP A 230 14.34 1.73 -13.28
C ASP A 230 15.42 0.66 -13.12
N ALA A 231 15.07 -0.45 -12.50
CA ALA A 231 15.87 -1.65 -12.43
C ALA A 231 15.00 -2.90 -12.69
N PRO A 232 15.59 -4.03 -13.13
CA PRO A 232 14.88 -5.29 -13.14
C PRO A 232 14.46 -5.65 -11.72
N LEU A 233 13.17 -5.55 -11.45
CA LEU A 233 12.62 -5.79 -10.11
C LEU A 233 12.68 -7.26 -9.76
N HIS A 234 13.12 -7.58 -8.55
CA HIS A 234 13.12 -8.95 -8.06
C HIS A 234 13.09 -8.99 -6.53
N GLN A 235 12.45 -10.03 -6.02
CA GLN A 235 12.51 -10.37 -4.62
C GLN A 235 13.23 -11.69 -4.49
N LYS A 236 14.21 -11.78 -3.60
CA LYS A 236 14.98 -13.00 -3.38
C LYS A 236 15.00 -13.35 -1.90
N ILE A 237 14.57 -14.56 -1.60
CA ILE A 237 14.58 -15.12 -0.24
C ILE A 237 15.43 -16.38 -0.25
N VAL A 238 16.52 -16.39 0.49
CA VAL A 238 17.44 -17.51 0.60
C VAL A 238 17.23 -18.20 1.94
N GLY A 239 16.86 -19.47 1.91
CA GLY A 239 16.72 -20.33 3.07
C GLY A 239 17.74 -21.45 3.08
N GLN A 240 17.74 -22.25 4.14
CA GLN A 240 18.67 -23.35 4.35
C GLN A 240 18.54 -24.44 3.28
N PHE A 241 17.32 -24.70 2.80
CA PHE A 241 17.04 -25.81 1.88
C PHE A 241 16.61 -25.35 0.48
N GLY A 242 16.53 -24.04 0.26
CA GLY A 242 16.10 -23.53 -1.03
C GLY A 242 16.15 -22.01 -1.15
N THR A 243 15.76 -21.55 -2.33
CA THR A 243 15.68 -20.12 -2.63
C THR A 243 14.37 -19.82 -3.35
N ILE A 244 13.72 -18.75 -2.97
CA ILE A 244 12.57 -18.20 -3.67
C ILE A 244 13.01 -16.95 -4.43
N TYR A 245 12.63 -16.88 -5.69
CA TYR A 245 12.88 -15.73 -6.56
C TYR A 245 11.57 -15.28 -7.21
N ILE A 246 11.25 -14.01 -7.08
CA ILE A 246 10.02 -13.40 -7.58
C ILE A 246 10.43 -12.24 -8.51
N PRO A 247 10.22 -12.35 -9.85
CA PRO A 247 10.72 -11.38 -10.83
C PRO A 247 9.80 -10.16 -11.00
N CYS A 248 9.20 -9.68 -9.91
CA CYS A 248 8.26 -8.56 -9.93
C CYS A 248 8.31 -7.77 -8.63
N ARG A 249 7.58 -6.65 -8.59
CA ARG A 249 7.45 -5.82 -7.38
C ARG A 249 6.61 -6.54 -6.31
N PRO A 250 6.78 -6.21 -5.02
CA PRO A 250 6.06 -6.87 -3.93
C PRO A 250 4.53 -6.77 -4.02
N GLY A 251 4.00 -5.72 -4.65
CA GLY A 251 2.56 -5.51 -4.79
C GLY A 251 1.90 -6.22 -5.99
N ASP A 252 2.67 -6.99 -6.77
CA ASP A 252 2.18 -7.62 -8.00
C ASP A 252 2.88 -8.98 -8.14
N LEU A 253 2.51 -9.92 -7.25
CA LEU A 253 3.18 -11.21 -7.14
C LEU A 253 2.77 -12.13 -8.29
N HIS A 254 3.74 -12.45 -9.16
CA HIS A 254 3.58 -13.45 -10.21
C HIS A 254 4.94 -14.07 -10.57
N GLY A 255 4.89 -15.20 -11.27
CA GLY A 255 6.12 -15.88 -11.72
C GLY A 255 7.04 -16.29 -10.58
N ILE A 256 6.50 -16.78 -9.47
CA ILE A 256 7.28 -17.17 -8.29
C ILE A 256 8.07 -18.45 -8.58
N HIS A 257 9.40 -18.35 -8.53
CA HIS A 257 10.29 -19.49 -8.73
C HIS A 257 10.79 -20.01 -7.37
N VAL A 258 10.62 -21.29 -7.12
CA VAL A 258 11.15 -21.98 -5.93
C VAL A 258 12.23 -22.96 -6.36
N TYR A 259 13.42 -22.85 -5.81
CA TYR A 259 14.58 -23.72 -6.06
C TYR A 259 14.86 -24.51 -4.80
N THR A 260 14.66 -25.82 -4.85
CA THR A 260 14.96 -26.75 -3.75
C THR A 260 15.65 -28.00 -4.30
N ASN A 261 16.73 -28.47 -3.65
CA ASN A 261 17.46 -29.69 -4.05
C ASN A 261 17.89 -29.70 -5.53
N GLY A 262 18.28 -28.55 -6.09
CA GLY A 262 18.68 -28.43 -7.50
C GLY A 262 17.51 -28.44 -8.51
N VAL A 263 16.27 -28.52 -8.05
CA VAL A 263 15.07 -28.51 -8.90
C VAL A 263 14.43 -27.11 -8.84
N LYS A 264 14.10 -26.57 -10.02
CA LYS A 264 13.29 -25.37 -10.16
C LYS A 264 11.82 -25.76 -10.28
N ARG A 265 10.97 -25.19 -9.43
CA ARG A 265 9.54 -25.22 -9.53
C ARG A 265 9.02 -23.81 -9.74
N VAL A 266 8.04 -23.63 -10.57
CA VAL A 266 7.32 -22.35 -10.74
C VAL A 266 5.98 -22.52 -10.06
N LEU A 267 5.65 -21.63 -9.13
CA LEU A 267 4.26 -21.48 -8.73
C LEU A 267 3.62 -20.73 -9.89
N ASP A 268 2.85 -21.49 -10.66
CA ASP A 268 2.21 -20.96 -11.86
C ASP A 268 1.14 -19.98 -11.46
N VAL A 269 1.31 -18.77 -11.91
CA VAL A 269 0.61 -17.63 -11.40
C VAL A 269 0.24 -16.79 -12.61
N GLU A 270 -1.02 -16.87 -13.00
CA GLU A 270 -1.57 -15.91 -13.95
C GLU A 270 -1.49 -14.50 -13.35
N ALA A 271 -1.21 -13.52 -14.21
CA ALA A 271 -1.20 -12.13 -13.79
C ALA A 271 -2.59 -11.75 -13.25
N GLU A 272 -2.65 -11.39 -11.98
CA GLU A 272 -3.89 -11.02 -11.31
C GLU A 272 -4.29 -9.58 -11.64
N ASN A 273 -5.59 -9.30 -11.61
CA ASN A 273 -6.06 -7.93 -11.48
C ASN A 273 -5.90 -7.50 -10.00
N ILE A 274 -4.72 -6.97 -9.68
CA ILE A 274 -4.32 -6.65 -8.29
C ILE A 274 -5.30 -5.73 -7.57
N PHE A 275 -5.94 -4.78 -8.28
CA PHE A 275 -6.93 -3.89 -7.70
C PHE A 275 -8.27 -4.61 -7.45
N GLN A 276 -8.74 -5.44 -8.39
CA GLN A 276 -9.95 -6.23 -8.16
C GLN A 276 -9.77 -7.18 -6.98
N ASN A 277 -8.61 -7.83 -6.85
CA ASN A 277 -8.30 -8.69 -5.70
C ASN A 277 -8.31 -7.92 -4.37
N GLU A 278 -7.71 -6.73 -4.35
CA GLU A 278 -7.69 -5.87 -3.18
C GLU A 278 -9.11 -5.57 -2.68
N PHE A 279 -9.97 -5.04 -3.54
CA PHE A 279 -11.35 -4.73 -3.18
C PHE A 279 -12.20 -5.98 -2.90
N SER A 280 -11.97 -7.07 -3.60
CA SER A 280 -12.65 -8.36 -3.36
C SER A 280 -12.38 -8.90 -1.96
N LYS A 281 -11.10 -8.93 -1.54
CA LYS A 281 -10.71 -9.43 -0.23
C LYS A 281 -11.18 -8.54 0.91
N MET A 282 -11.12 -7.23 0.75
CA MET A 282 -11.68 -6.30 1.73
C MET A 282 -13.20 -6.49 1.86
N LYS A 283 -13.90 -6.60 0.72
CA LYS A 283 -15.34 -6.86 0.68
C LYS A 283 -15.67 -8.18 1.36
N GLU A 284 -14.94 -9.25 1.10
CA GLU A 284 -15.13 -10.56 1.74
C GLU A 284 -15.04 -10.46 3.26
N VAL A 285 -14.00 -9.81 3.80
CA VAL A 285 -13.82 -9.59 5.24
C VAL A 285 -14.97 -8.79 5.85
N MET A 286 -15.47 -7.78 5.13
CA MET A 286 -16.62 -6.99 5.57
C MET A 286 -17.92 -7.81 5.56
N ASP A 287 -18.20 -8.55 4.49
CA ASP A 287 -19.40 -9.37 4.34
C ASP A 287 -19.46 -10.47 5.43
N GLN A 288 -18.31 -11.04 5.78
CA GLN A 288 -18.16 -12.01 6.87
C GLN A 288 -18.15 -11.36 8.27
N LYS A 289 -18.16 -10.03 8.38
CA LYS A 289 -17.99 -9.27 9.63
C LYS A 289 -16.75 -9.70 10.42
N ASN A 290 -15.66 -10.03 9.71
CA ASN A 290 -14.43 -10.53 10.30
C ASN A 290 -13.53 -9.40 10.82
N PHE A 291 -13.98 -8.71 11.88
CA PHE A 291 -13.22 -7.64 12.53
C PHE A 291 -11.86 -8.09 13.05
N LYS A 292 -11.74 -9.38 13.45
CA LYS A 292 -10.45 -9.91 13.90
C LYS A 292 -9.42 -9.82 12.80
N GLN A 293 -9.73 -10.30 11.59
CA GLN A 293 -8.81 -10.25 10.46
C GLN A 293 -8.49 -8.81 10.03
N ALA A 294 -9.48 -7.92 10.00
CA ALA A 294 -9.24 -6.51 9.72
C ALA A 294 -8.28 -5.88 10.73
N ASN A 295 -8.44 -6.16 12.03
CA ASN A 295 -7.55 -5.67 13.07
C ASN A 295 -6.14 -6.29 13.00
N ASP A 296 -6.01 -7.57 12.64
CA ASP A 296 -4.72 -8.21 12.41
C ASP A 296 -3.98 -7.52 11.25
N TRP A 297 -4.68 -7.13 10.17
CA TRP A 297 -4.11 -6.37 9.07
C TRP A 297 -3.69 -4.95 9.47
N LEU A 298 -4.52 -4.25 10.25
CA LEU A 298 -4.19 -2.92 10.78
C LEU A 298 -2.97 -2.94 11.70
N LYS A 299 -2.76 -4.04 12.45
CA LYS A 299 -1.56 -4.20 13.27
C LYS A 299 -0.28 -4.19 12.42
N ASP A 300 -0.30 -4.82 11.25
CA ASP A 300 0.83 -4.77 10.32
C ASP A 300 1.04 -3.36 9.78
N SER A 301 -0.04 -2.64 9.41
CA SER A 301 0.03 -1.22 8.99
C SER A 301 0.63 -0.34 10.08
N LEU A 302 0.23 -0.51 11.35
CA LEU A 302 0.81 0.19 12.48
C LEU A 302 2.30 -0.13 12.69
N ASN A 303 2.69 -1.39 12.52
CA ASN A 303 4.10 -1.79 12.60
C ASN A 303 4.93 -1.11 11.50
N VAL A 304 4.42 -1.05 10.26
CA VAL A 304 5.09 -0.32 9.16
C VAL A 304 5.17 1.16 9.46
N MET A 305 4.08 1.78 9.91
CA MET A 305 4.07 3.20 10.25
C MET A 305 5.04 3.54 11.40
N GLU A 306 5.20 2.66 12.39
CA GLU A 306 6.20 2.85 13.46
C GLU A 306 7.62 2.85 12.89
N ILE A 307 7.95 1.89 12.02
CA ILE A 307 9.26 1.83 11.38
C ILE A 307 9.50 3.08 10.53
N VAL A 308 8.57 3.42 9.66
CA VAL A 308 8.67 4.58 8.78
C VAL A 308 8.85 5.87 9.59
N TRP A 309 8.06 6.06 10.65
CA TRP A 309 8.15 7.22 11.52
C TRP A 309 9.54 7.36 12.13
N LYS A 310 10.06 6.29 12.74
CA LYS A 310 11.38 6.32 13.37
C LYS A 310 12.51 6.54 12.36
N LEU A 311 12.45 5.90 11.19
CA LEU A 311 13.46 6.08 10.13
C LEU A 311 13.45 7.50 9.53
N ARG A 312 12.35 8.23 9.61
CA ARG A 312 12.26 9.62 9.13
C ARG A 312 12.73 10.65 10.16
N TYR A 313 12.45 10.43 11.43
CA TYR A 313 12.54 11.48 12.44
C TYR A 313 13.46 11.15 13.63
N GLU A 314 13.82 9.88 13.85
CA GLU A 314 14.68 9.47 14.97
C GLU A 314 16.05 8.93 14.52
N SER A 315 16.33 8.87 13.22
CA SER A 315 17.58 8.36 12.62
C SER A 315 18.61 9.44 12.35
#